data_d8ca950d80fc1077a32facd8aea6c22d
#
_entry.id   d8ca950d80fc1077a32facd8aea6c22d
#
_cell.length_a   1.000
_cell.length_b   1.000
_cell.length_c   1.000
_cell.angle_alpha   90.00
_cell.angle_beta   90.00
_cell.angle_gamma   90.00
#
_symmetry.space_group_name_H-M   'P 1'
#
loop_
_entity.id
_entity.type
_entity.pdbx_description
1 polymer ?
#
loop_
_entity_poly.entity_id
_entity_poly.type
_entity_poly.pdbx_seq_one_letter_code
_entity_poly.pdbx_strand_id
1 'polypeptide(L)'
;MTIISKTRYHQFLSPIEEVVEDARNGRMFILVDAEERENEGDLVIPAQMATPDAINFMAKNGRGLICLALTPERAKQLHLELMSRSNRARHTTAFTVSIEAREGVSTGISAHDRAHTISVAIDPTKDYRDIMTPGHVFPLVAKEGGVLIRAGHTEAAVDLARLAGLYPAGVICEIMNDDGTMARLPDLIAFAQRHGLKIATIADLIAYRLRYDHLVKVVAESKIESPFGGAFDLKVYCTTVDPAEHVALIKGNVASGEPVLVRVHAVNTIDDLVSTAGHRETLVHKAMDIIGREGRGVVVLIRESRPDAISARLTEQGGGPGQQRLIEYGIGAQILLDLGVREMVLLSNSPRRKIVGLEGYGLKVTGHRGLE
;
A
#
# COMPACT_ATOMS: atom_id res chain seq x y z
N MET A 1 -9.36 10.30 12.93
CA MET A 1 -8.92 11.68 13.12
C MET A 1 -9.17 12.51 11.88
N THR A 2 -9.62 13.68 12.12
CA THR A 2 -10.20 14.64 11.21
C THR A 2 -9.16 15.10 10.17
N ILE A 3 -9.60 15.33 8.95
CA ILE A 3 -8.87 15.96 7.80
C ILE A 3 -8.05 17.21 8.22
N ILE A 4 -8.32 17.81 9.36
CA ILE A 4 -7.65 19.02 9.89
C ILE A 4 -6.21 18.75 10.37
N SER A 5 -5.86 17.53 10.81
CA SER A 5 -4.51 17.20 11.29
C SER A 5 -3.52 17.04 10.11
N LYS A 6 -3.96 16.43 9.00
CA LYS A 6 -3.11 16.30 7.79
C LYS A 6 -2.75 17.65 7.17
N THR A 7 -3.63 18.64 7.25
CA THR A 7 -3.40 19.97 6.64
C THR A 7 -2.31 20.78 7.36
N ARG A 8 -2.11 20.55 8.67
CA ARG A 8 -1.17 21.35 9.47
C ARG A 8 0.30 20.96 9.24
N TYR A 9 0.59 19.70 8.93
CA TYR A 9 1.95 19.19 8.79
C TYR A 9 2.34 18.85 7.35
N HIS A 10 1.42 18.98 6.39
CA HIS A 10 1.66 18.62 4.99
C HIS A 10 2.86 19.37 4.38
N GLN A 11 3.11 20.59 4.80
CA GLN A 11 4.24 21.40 4.31
C GLN A 11 5.62 20.86 4.72
N PHE A 12 5.68 19.92 5.68
CA PHE A 12 6.91 19.28 6.15
C PHE A 12 7.13 17.90 5.53
N LEU A 13 6.12 17.36 4.83
CA LEU A 13 6.21 16.07 4.16
C LEU A 13 6.80 16.24 2.77
N SER A 14 7.72 15.35 2.42
CA SER A 14 8.34 15.31 1.10
C SER A 14 7.53 14.45 0.14
N PRO A 15 7.45 14.83 -1.16
CA PRO A 15 6.90 13.96 -2.19
C PRO A 15 7.66 12.62 -2.25
N ILE A 16 6.95 11.55 -2.62
CA ILE A 16 7.56 10.21 -2.72
C ILE A 16 8.67 10.17 -3.78
N GLU A 17 8.54 10.92 -4.85
CA GLU A 17 9.56 11.05 -5.90
C GLU A 17 10.91 11.50 -5.32
N GLU A 18 10.89 12.44 -4.39
CA GLU A 18 12.09 12.93 -3.73
C GLU A 18 12.68 11.91 -2.74
N VAL A 19 11.83 11.11 -2.08
CA VAL A 19 12.25 10.02 -1.19
C VAL A 19 12.88 8.89 -2.00
N VAL A 20 12.31 8.55 -3.16
CA VAL A 20 12.88 7.57 -4.10
C VAL A 20 14.25 8.03 -4.61
N GLU A 21 14.41 9.33 -4.88
CA GLU A 21 15.71 9.87 -5.29
C GLU A 21 16.73 9.82 -4.15
N ASP A 22 16.34 10.12 -2.91
CA ASP A 22 17.22 9.95 -1.75
C ASP A 22 17.60 8.48 -1.55
N ALA A 23 16.64 7.56 -1.67
CA ALA A 23 16.89 6.13 -1.63
C ALA A 23 17.92 5.69 -2.67
N ARG A 24 17.78 6.15 -3.93
CA ARG A 24 18.72 5.86 -5.02
C ARG A 24 20.12 6.37 -4.74
N ASN A 25 20.24 7.52 -4.09
CA ASN A 25 21.51 8.15 -3.74
C ASN A 25 22.07 7.67 -2.37
N GLY A 26 21.48 6.64 -1.75
CA GLY A 26 21.94 6.09 -0.48
C GLY A 26 21.72 7.01 0.71
N ARG A 27 20.79 7.95 0.61
CA ARG A 27 20.39 8.83 1.70
C ARG A 27 19.28 8.20 2.51
N MET A 28 19.40 8.30 3.84
CA MET A 28 18.37 7.88 4.78
C MET A 28 17.20 8.86 4.77
N PHE A 29 16.01 8.37 5.02
CA PHE A 29 14.77 9.14 5.13
C PHE A 29 13.89 8.56 6.24
N ILE A 30 12.81 9.27 6.56
CA ILE A 30 11.83 8.86 7.57
C ILE A 30 10.53 8.49 6.87
N LEU A 31 9.97 7.34 7.25
CA LEU A 31 8.61 6.96 6.90
C LEU A 31 7.72 6.96 8.14
N VAL A 32 6.50 7.45 7.98
CA VAL A 32 5.49 7.52 9.05
C VAL A 32 4.29 6.70 8.63
N ASP A 33 3.80 5.84 9.50
CA ASP A 33 2.57 5.09 9.28
C ASP A 33 1.32 5.83 9.80
N ALA A 34 0.16 5.19 9.64
CA ALA A 34 -1.11 5.78 10.05
C ALA A 34 -1.26 5.82 11.59
N GLU A 35 -1.91 6.88 12.10
CA GLU A 35 -2.18 7.03 13.53
C GLU A 35 -3.00 5.87 14.12
N GLU A 36 -3.86 5.27 13.30
CA GLU A 36 -4.69 4.13 13.68
C GLU A 36 -3.92 2.80 13.70
N ARG A 37 -2.67 2.78 13.16
CA ARG A 37 -1.82 1.59 13.12
C ARG A 37 -0.83 1.58 14.30
N GLU A 38 0.40 1.99 14.10
CA GLU A 38 1.45 2.11 15.12
C GLU A 38 1.66 3.57 15.52
N ASN A 39 1.37 4.49 14.59
CA ASN A 39 1.59 5.91 14.71
C ASN A 39 3.07 6.22 15.02
N GLU A 40 3.97 5.56 14.30
CA GLU A 40 5.42 5.62 14.52
C GLU A 40 6.13 6.13 13.27
N GLY A 41 7.39 6.49 13.42
CA GLY A 41 8.27 6.84 12.32
C GLY A 41 9.56 6.05 12.40
N ASP A 42 9.94 5.46 11.26
CA ASP A 42 11.18 4.71 11.12
C ASP A 42 12.18 5.46 10.27
N LEU A 43 13.46 5.42 10.67
CA LEU A 43 14.58 5.64 9.78
C LEU A 43 14.64 4.50 8.77
N VAL A 44 14.74 4.84 7.51
CA VAL A 44 14.77 3.87 6.41
C VAL A 44 15.93 4.16 5.47
N ILE A 45 16.64 3.11 5.07
CA ILE A 45 17.65 3.15 4.01
C ILE A 45 17.57 1.86 3.20
N PRO A 46 17.75 1.88 1.85
CA PRO A 46 17.89 0.65 1.08
C PRO A 46 19.05 -0.20 1.62
N ALA A 47 18.82 -1.50 1.77
CA ALA A 47 19.82 -2.38 2.40
C ALA A 47 21.16 -2.39 1.66
N GLN A 48 21.15 -2.21 0.34
CA GLN A 48 22.35 -2.09 -0.50
C GLN A 48 23.20 -0.86 -0.14
N MET A 49 22.60 0.15 0.49
CA MET A 49 23.25 1.40 0.90
C MET A 49 23.48 1.48 2.42
N ALA A 50 23.23 0.39 3.16
CA ALA A 50 23.37 0.32 4.61
C ALA A 50 24.85 0.20 5.04
N THR A 51 25.57 1.33 5.03
CA THR A 51 26.95 1.42 5.47
C THR A 51 27.06 1.31 7.01
N PRO A 52 28.27 1.02 7.56
CA PRO A 52 28.50 1.09 9.01
C PRO A 52 28.06 2.42 9.64
N ASP A 53 28.30 3.55 8.96
CA ASP A 53 27.89 4.87 9.43
C ASP A 53 26.35 5.02 9.48
N ALA A 54 25.64 4.47 8.49
CA ALA A 54 24.18 4.44 8.49
C ALA A 54 23.63 3.60 9.66
N ILE A 55 24.19 2.43 9.90
CA ILE A 55 23.82 1.56 11.03
C ILE A 55 24.14 2.22 12.37
N ASN A 56 25.28 2.87 12.47
CA ASN A 56 25.65 3.63 13.66
C ASN A 56 24.70 4.82 13.90
N PHE A 57 24.30 5.53 12.84
CA PHE A 57 23.31 6.60 12.91
C PHE A 57 21.96 6.08 13.45
N MET A 58 21.46 4.98 12.92
CA MET A 58 20.23 4.34 13.38
C MET A 58 20.31 3.95 14.86
N ALA A 59 21.38 3.26 15.26
CA ALA A 59 21.57 2.84 16.63
C ALA A 59 21.65 4.01 17.62
N LYS A 60 22.38 5.08 17.24
CA LYS A 60 22.62 6.25 18.10
C LYS A 60 21.42 7.18 18.18
N ASN A 61 20.79 7.47 17.05
CA ASN A 61 19.77 8.52 16.93
C ASN A 61 18.35 7.97 16.83
N GLY A 62 18.13 6.82 16.15
CA GLY A 62 16.83 6.14 16.10
C GLY A 62 16.53 5.44 17.42
N ARG A 63 17.48 4.65 17.92
CA ARG A 63 17.42 3.88 19.20
C ARG A 63 16.43 2.70 19.16
N GLY A 64 15.77 2.47 18.05
CA GLY A 64 14.87 1.35 17.80
C GLY A 64 15.62 0.06 17.48
N LEU A 65 14.88 -0.97 17.11
CA LEU A 65 15.44 -2.25 16.66
C LEU A 65 15.85 -2.15 15.19
N ILE A 66 17.13 -2.36 14.91
CA ILE A 66 17.60 -2.39 13.52
C ILE A 66 17.16 -3.70 12.86
N CYS A 67 16.24 -3.58 11.93
CA CYS A 67 15.62 -4.70 11.22
C CYS A 67 15.96 -4.66 9.71
N LEU A 68 16.09 -5.85 9.11
CA LEU A 68 16.32 -6.02 7.68
C LEU A 68 15.05 -6.52 7.00
N ALA A 69 14.35 -5.63 6.29
CA ALA A 69 13.18 -5.98 5.48
C ALA A 69 13.61 -6.70 4.20
N LEU A 70 13.08 -7.91 3.98
CA LEU A 70 13.39 -8.78 2.85
C LEU A 70 12.13 -9.21 2.13
N THR A 71 12.26 -9.55 0.85
CA THR A 71 11.20 -10.25 0.10
C THR A 71 11.03 -11.68 0.59
N PRO A 72 9.83 -12.30 0.40
CA PRO A 72 9.62 -13.71 0.71
C PRO A 72 10.61 -14.65 0.02
N GLU A 73 10.96 -14.36 -1.23
CA GLU A 73 11.90 -15.14 -2.03
C GLU A 73 13.30 -15.12 -1.39
N ARG A 74 13.75 -13.94 -0.96
CA ARG A 74 15.08 -13.83 -0.33
C ARG A 74 15.12 -14.53 1.03
N ALA A 75 14.09 -14.35 1.83
CA ALA A 75 13.97 -15.06 3.11
C ALA A 75 14.00 -16.59 2.91
N LYS A 76 13.32 -17.09 1.88
CA LYS A 76 13.33 -18.52 1.51
C LYS A 76 14.73 -19.01 1.07
N GLN A 77 15.46 -18.23 0.24
CA GLN A 77 16.83 -18.57 -0.18
C GLN A 77 17.79 -18.65 1.00
N LEU A 78 17.59 -17.80 1.99
CA LEU A 78 18.37 -17.79 3.23
C LEU A 78 17.87 -18.81 4.26
N HIS A 79 16.85 -19.63 3.97
CA HIS A 79 16.21 -20.58 4.87
C HIS A 79 15.80 -19.96 6.21
N LEU A 80 15.29 -18.72 6.19
CA LEU A 80 14.88 -18.03 7.40
C LEU A 80 13.51 -18.53 7.87
N GLU A 81 13.48 -19.16 9.02
CA GLU A 81 12.24 -19.55 9.68
C GLU A 81 11.64 -18.36 10.45
N LEU A 82 10.31 -18.31 10.52
CA LEU A 82 9.64 -17.34 11.38
C LEU A 82 9.98 -17.61 12.84
N MET A 83 10.27 -16.54 13.57
CA MET A 83 10.60 -16.58 15.01
C MET A 83 9.47 -17.25 15.84
N SER A 84 8.22 -17.12 15.38
CA SER A 84 7.06 -17.76 16.00
C SER A 84 6.19 -18.43 14.96
N ARG A 85 5.83 -19.70 15.21
CA ARG A 85 4.86 -20.46 14.38
C ARG A 85 3.43 -19.90 14.52
N SER A 86 3.11 -19.25 15.64
CA SER A 86 1.83 -18.63 15.92
C SER A 86 2.06 -17.14 16.21
N ASN A 87 2.04 -16.31 15.16
CA ASN A 87 2.22 -14.86 15.33
C ASN A 87 0.93 -14.28 15.95
N ARG A 88 1.04 -13.80 17.20
CA ARG A 88 -0.04 -13.16 17.96
C ARG A 88 0.18 -11.64 18.09
N ALA A 89 1.18 -11.08 17.40
CA ALA A 89 1.41 -9.65 17.41
C ALA A 89 0.24 -8.91 16.76
N ARG A 90 -0.13 -7.78 17.35
CA ARG A 90 -1.26 -6.94 16.90
C ARG A 90 -1.21 -6.61 15.40
N HIS A 91 -0.01 -6.36 14.88
CA HIS A 91 0.22 -5.98 13.49
C HIS A 91 0.82 -7.09 12.64
N THR A 92 0.92 -8.32 13.18
CA THR A 92 1.38 -9.54 12.50
C THR A 92 2.72 -9.41 11.76
N THR A 93 3.64 -8.56 12.26
CA THR A 93 4.98 -8.37 11.69
C THR A 93 5.73 -9.71 11.65
N ALA A 94 6.21 -10.09 10.47
CA ALA A 94 6.78 -11.41 10.21
C ALA A 94 8.27 -11.44 10.55
N PHE A 95 8.59 -11.41 11.85
CA PHE A 95 9.96 -11.62 12.33
C PHE A 95 10.44 -13.03 12.01
N THR A 96 11.66 -13.13 11.49
CA THR A 96 12.38 -14.39 11.39
C THR A 96 13.37 -14.54 12.55
N VAL A 97 14.01 -15.70 12.66
CA VAL A 97 15.20 -15.85 13.52
C VAL A 97 16.24 -14.79 13.15
N SER A 98 16.92 -14.22 14.16
CA SER A 98 17.99 -13.25 13.93
C SER A 98 19.21 -13.91 13.28
N ILE A 99 19.97 -13.13 12.53
CA ILE A 99 21.08 -13.61 11.71
C ILE A 99 22.40 -12.91 12.01
N GLU A 100 23.48 -13.61 11.64
CA GLU A 100 24.84 -13.13 11.61
C GLU A 100 25.52 -13.58 10.33
N ALA A 101 26.43 -12.80 9.73
CA ALA A 101 27.32 -13.33 8.69
C ALA A 101 28.22 -14.42 9.28
N ARG A 102 28.42 -15.50 8.54
CA ARG A 102 29.26 -16.62 9.01
C ARG A 102 30.73 -16.21 9.14
N GLU A 103 31.19 -15.36 8.25
CA GLU A 103 32.56 -14.88 8.19
C GLU A 103 32.61 -13.34 8.18
N GLY A 104 33.73 -12.76 8.56
CA GLY A 104 33.98 -11.32 8.49
C GLY A 104 33.34 -10.49 9.63
N VAL A 105 32.85 -11.15 10.67
CA VAL A 105 32.29 -10.50 11.87
C VAL A 105 33.13 -10.85 13.12
N SER A 106 33.09 -9.97 14.11
CA SER A 106 33.71 -10.20 15.42
C SER A 106 32.68 -10.74 16.43
N THR A 107 32.01 -9.86 17.16
CA THR A 107 30.96 -10.22 18.12
C THR A 107 29.55 -10.03 17.51
N GLY A 108 29.46 -9.48 16.30
CA GLY A 108 28.22 -9.30 15.54
C GLY A 108 27.44 -8.02 15.83
N ILE A 109 27.55 -7.45 17.04
CA ILE A 109 26.72 -6.31 17.47
C ILE A 109 27.24 -4.95 16.97
N SER A 110 28.51 -4.84 16.57
CA SER A 110 29.06 -3.57 16.11
C SER A 110 28.34 -3.06 14.85
N ALA A 111 28.37 -1.75 14.59
CA ALA A 111 27.80 -1.19 13.38
C ALA A 111 28.44 -1.79 12.12
N HIS A 112 29.73 -2.09 12.17
CA HIS A 112 30.47 -2.74 11.09
C HIS A 112 29.98 -4.18 10.86
N ASP A 113 29.86 -4.97 11.93
CA ASP A 113 29.43 -6.38 11.85
C ASP A 113 28.00 -6.48 11.32
N ARG A 114 27.09 -5.61 11.80
CA ARG A 114 25.69 -5.58 11.33
C ARG A 114 25.59 -5.14 9.88
N ALA A 115 26.33 -4.10 9.46
CA ALA A 115 26.35 -3.68 8.07
C ALA A 115 26.92 -4.78 7.16
N HIS A 116 27.96 -5.49 7.60
CA HIS A 116 28.50 -6.63 6.89
C HIS A 116 27.48 -7.78 6.79
N THR A 117 26.83 -8.14 7.89
CA THR A 117 25.75 -9.16 7.90
C THR A 117 24.63 -8.80 6.93
N ILE A 118 24.19 -7.53 6.89
CA ILE A 118 23.21 -7.05 5.94
C ILE A 118 23.70 -7.23 4.50
N SER A 119 24.95 -6.83 4.21
CA SER A 119 25.52 -6.97 2.87
C SER A 119 25.57 -8.42 2.39
N VAL A 120 25.94 -9.37 3.26
CA VAL A 120 25.91 -10.81 2.98
C VAL A 120 24.47 -11.29 2.77
N ALA A 121 23.55 -10.86 3.61
CA ALA A 121 22.13 -11.28 3.53
C ALA A 121 21.44 -10.85 2.24
N ILE A 122 21.85 -9.75 1.60
CA ILE A 122 21.24 -9.26 0.35
C ILE A 122 22.02 -9.63 -0.91
N ASP A 123 23.21 -10.19 -0.78
CA ASP A 123 24.06 -10.60 -1.93
C ASP A 123 23.40 -11.78 -2.64
N PRO A 124 22.98 -11.64 -3.92
CA PRO A 124 22.32 -12.71 -4.67
C PRO A 124 23.21 -13.93 -4.92
N THR A 125 24.54 -13.82 -4.77
CA THR A 125 25.49 -14.93 -4.90
C THR A 125 25.66 -15.74 -3.62
N LYS A 126 25.11 -15.26 -2.50
CA LYS A 126 25.17 -15.84 -1.17
C LYS A 126 23.86 -16.54 -0.82
N ASP A 127 23.93 -17.54 0.08
CA ASP A 127 22.77 -18.29 0.53
C ASP A 127 22.81 -18.57 2.06
N TYR A 128 21.96 -19.50 2.53
CA TYR A 128 21.89 -19.89 3.93
C TYR A 128 23.22 -20.40 4.53
N ARG A 129 24.19 -20.82 3.71
CA ARG A 129 25.51 -21.29 4.15
C ARG A 129 26.44 -20.15 4.54
N ASP A 130 26.15 -18.93 4.08
CA ASP A 130 26.93 -17.73 4.35
C ASP A 130 26.47 -16.98 5.61
N ILE A 131 25.35 -17.40 6.21
CA ILE A 131 24.81 -16.81 7.43
C ILE A 131 24.72 -17.83 8.57
N MET A 132 24.60 -17.34 9.79
CA MET A 132 24.36 -18.10 11.01
C MET A 132 23.13 -17.55 11.74
N THR A 133 22.53 -18.38 12.57
CA THR A 133 21.45 -18.02 13.50
C THR A 133 21.76 -18.60 14.88
N PRO A 134 21.47 -17.89 15.99
CA PRO A 134 21.01 -16.49 16.05
C PRO A 134 22.11 -15.48 15.79
N GLY A 135 21.77 -14.21 15.65
CA GLY A 135 22.69 -13.09 15.45
C GLY A 135 22.10 -11.75 15.90
N HIS A 136 22.66 -10.65 15.38
CA HIS A 136 22.34 -9.28 15.83
C HIS A 136 21.62 -8.44 14.75
N VAL A 137 21.26 -9.03 13.61
CA VAL A 137 20.37 -8.44 12.61
C VAL A 137 19.06 -9.21 12.62
N PHE A 138 17.93 -8.50 12.59
CA PHE A 138 16.58 -9.07 12.70
C PHE A 138 15.86 -8.97 11.34
N PRO A 139 15.83 -10.04 10.54
CA PRO A 139 15.10 -10.01 9.27
C PRO A 139 13.58 -10.02 9.49
N LEU A 140 12.90 -9.23 8.63
CA LEU A 140 11.44 -9.17 8.53
C LEU A 140 11.05 -9.57 7.11
N VAL A 141 10.03 -10.41 6.98
CA VAL A 141 9.51 -10.81 5.66
C VAL A 141 8.37 -9.90 5.26
N ALA A 142 8.57 -9.12 4.21
CA ALA A 142 7.52 -8.29 3.62
C ALA A 142 6.42 -9.16 2.99
N LYS A 143 5.19 -8.64 2.95
CA LYS A 143 4.11 -9.28 2.20
C LYS A 143 4.34 -9.09 0.70
N GLU A 144 4.08 -10.13 -0.08
CA GLU A 144 4.01 -10.00 -1.54
C GLU A 144 2.95 -8.94 -1.91
N GLY A 145 3.26 -8.07 -2.88
CA GLY A 145 2.45 -6.89 -3.19
C GLY A 145 2.80 -5.64 -2.38
N GLY A 146 3.65 -5.75 -1.35
CA GLY A 146 4.21 -4.62 -0.61
C GLY A 146 3.16 -3.81 0.15
N VAL A 147 3.31 -2.46 0.16
CA VAL A 147 2.42 -1.56 0.91
C VAL A 147 0.96 -1.60 0.46
N LEU A 148 0.68 -2.13 -0.72
CA LEU A 148 -0.70 -2.30 -1.21
C LEU A 148 -1.42 -3.44 -0.50
N ILE A 149 -0.69 -4.39 0.07
CA ILE A 149 -1.25 -5.52 0.86
C ILE A 149 -1.16 -5.22 2.36
N ARG A 150 -0.02 -4.70 2.82
CA ARG A 150 0.18 -4.34 4.22
C ARG A 150 0.91 -3.00 4.33
N ALA A 151 0.24 -1.97 4.87
CA ALA A 151 0.80 -0.63 5.03
C ALA A 151 1.77 -0.54 6.22
N GLY A 152 2.81 -1.34 6.20
CA GLY A 152 3.85 -1.38 7.23
C GLY A 152 5.21 -0.88 6.71
N HIS A 153 6.07 -0.45 7.65
CA HIS A 153 7.43 -0.01 7.35
C HIS A 153 8.25 -1.07 6.63
N THR A 154 8.05 -2.36 6.96
CA THR A 154 8.69 -3.51 6.30
C THR A 154 8.44 -3.51 4.79
N GLU A 155 7.16 -3.45 4.41
CA GLU A 155 6.74 -3.42 3.01
C GLU A 155 7.19 -2.15 2.32
N ALA A 156 7.08 -1.01 3.01
CA ALA A 156 7.47 0.29 2.47
C ALA A 156 8.97 0.37 2.16
N ALA A 157 9.83 -0.19 3.01
CA ALA A 157 11.27 -0.22 2.80
C ALA A 157 11.66 -1.05 1.56
N VAL A 158 11.03 -2.22 1.37
CA VAL A 158 11.23 -3.08 0.19
C VAL A 158 10.73 -2.38 -1.08
N ASP A 159 9.55 -1.76 -1.02
CA ASP A 159 8.97 -1.06 -2.16
C ASP A 159 9.81 0.15 -2.60
N LEU A 160 10.27 0.97 -1.67
CA LEU A 160 11.12 2.13 -1.99
C LEU A 160 12.48 1.72 -2.55
N ALA A 161 13.09 0.64 -2.04
CA ALA A 161 14.31 0.10 -2.63
C ALA A 161 14.07 -0.34 -4.10
N ARG A 162 12.95 -1.03 -4.37
CA ARG A 162 12.55 -1.43 -5.73
C ARG A 162 12.29 -0.23 -6.64
N LEU A 163 11.54 0.78 -6.16
CA LEU A 163 11.27 2.01 -6.91
C LEU A 163 12.53 2.82 -7.21
N ALA A 164 13.53 2.74 -6.32
CA ALA A 164 14.85 3.34 -6.53
C ALA A 164 15.72 2.55 -7.55
N GLY A 165 15.27 1.38 -8.02
CA GLY A 165 16.04 0.50 -8.91
C GLY A 165 17.16 -0.28 -8.20
N LEU A 166 17.07 -0.43 -6.87
CA LEU A 166 18.01 -1.13 -6.03
C LEU A 166 17.49 -2.55 -5.69
N TYR A 167 18.35 -3.36 -5.05
CA TYR A 167 17.94 -4.67 -4.53
C TYR A 167 16.73 -4.48 -3.60
N PRO A 168 15.64 -5.26 -3.74
CA PRO A 168 14.38 -5.05 -3.00
C PRO A 168 14.49 -5.49 -1.54
N ALA A 169 15.29 -4.77 -0.79
CA ALA A 169 15.50 -4.94 0.66
C ALA A 169 15.81 -3.57 1.28
N GLY A 170 15.39 -3.37 2.52
CA GLY A 170 15.64 -2.13 3.25
C GLY A 170 15.99 -2.38 4.70
N VAL A 171 16.72 -1.45 5.29
CA VAL A 171 16.99 -1.44 6.74
C VAL A 171 16.09 -0.39 7.36
N ILE A 172 15.42 -0.76 8.44
CA ILE A 172 14.51 0.10 9.18
C ILE A 172 14.90 0.14 10.66
N CYS A 173 14.59 1.24 11.31
CA CYS A 173 14.81 1.41 12.75
C CYS A 173 13.84 2.47 13.27
N GLU A 174 13.06 2.14 14.26
CA GLU A 174 12.09 3.03 14.89
C GLU A 174 12.80 4.21 15.54
N ILE A 175 12.13 5.38 15.60
CA ILE A 175 12.65 6.59 16.24
C ILE A 175 12.00 6.77 17.62
N MET A 176 12.82 6.80 18.66
CA MET A 176 12.39 7.08 20.02
C MET A 176 12.86 8.46 20.49
N ASN A 177 12.09 9.09 21.34
CA ASN A 177 12.44 10.29 22.08
C ASN A 177 13.53 10.01 23.14
N ASP A 178 14.11 11.05 23.69
CA ASP A 178 15.17 10.94 24.70
C ASP A 178 14.70 10.26 26.01
N ASP A 179 13.41 10.35 26.30
CA ASP A 179 12.77 9.71 27.46
C ASP A 179 12.37 8.24 27.22
N GLY A 180 12.64 7.71 26.02
CA GLY A 180 12.31 6.33 25.63
C GLY A 180 10.89 6.15 25.08
N THR A 181 10.08 7.19 24.98
CA THR A 181 8.78 7.12 24.32
C THR A 181 8.94 7.12 22.79
N MET A 182 7.96 6.60 22.06
CA MET A 182 8.00 6.62 20.60
C MET A 182 7.80 8.04 20.08
N ALA A 183 8.67 8.49 19.16
CA ALA A 183 8.52 9.76 18.48
C ALA A 183 7.26 9.77 17.58
N ARG A 184 6.47 10.83 17.68
CA ARG A 184 5.27 11.04 16.87
C ARG A 184 5.52 12.12 15.81
N LEU A 185 4.60 12.32 14.88
CA LEU A 185 4.81 13.21 13.73
C LEU A 185 5.43 14.58 14.10
N PRO A 186 5.01 15.29 15.17
CA PRO A 186 5.65 16.55 15.56
C PRO A 186 7.13 16.39 15.94
N ASP A 187 7.47 15.31 16.66
CA ASP A 187 8.84 15.00 17.11
C ASP A 187 9.69 14.59 15.91
N LEU A 188 9.11 13.78 15.01
CA LEU A 188 9.73 13.31 13.76
C LEU A 188 10.07 14.47 12.81
N ILE A 189 9.24 15.50 12.72
CA ILE A 189 9.51 16.70 11.94
C ILE A 189 10.73 17.44 12.52
N ALA A 190 10.77 17.62 13.84
CA ALA A 190 11.91 18.26 14.51
C ALA A 190 13.20 17.43 14.33
N PHE A 191 13.09 16.12 14.39
CA PHE A 191 14.21 15.19 14.15
C PHE A 191 14.69 15.29 12.68
N ALA A 192 13.75 15.24 11.70
CA ALA A 192 14.06 15.36 10.29
C ALA A 192 14.80 16.65 9.97
N GLN A 193 14.33 17.80 10.50
CA GLN A 193 14.97 19.10 10.32
C GLN A 193 16.37 19.16 10.92
N ARG A 194 16.54 18.59 12.12
CA ARG A 194 17.86 18.55 12.82
C ARG A 194 18.90 17.76 12.04
N HIS A 195 18.48 16.68 11.38
CA HIS A 195 19.40 15.76 10.70
C HIS A 195 19.39 15.91 9.18
N GLY A 196 18.62 16.85 8.62
CA GLY A 196 18.53 17.08 7.17
C GLY A 196 17.91 15.91 6.41
N LEU A 197 16.95 15.18 7.04
CA LEU A 197 16.29 14.03 6.47
C LEU A 197 14.94 14.43 5.86
N LYS A 198 14.55 13.75 4.81
CA LYS A 198 13.18 13.84 4.27
C LYS A 198 12.26 12.96 5.10
N ILE A 199 10.99 13.35 5.13
CA ILE A 199 9.93 12.62 5.83
C ILE A 199 8.73 12.47 4.91
N ALA A 200 8.21 11.25 4.77
CA ALA A 200 7.01 10.94 3.98
C ALA A 200 6.11 9.96 4.73
N THR A 201 4.88 9.78 4.23
CA THR A 201 3.93 8.83 4.82
C THR A 201 3.81 7.56 3.97
N ILE A 202 3.53 6.43 4.62
CA ILE A 202 3.20 5.19 3.91
C ILE A 202 1.92 5.36 3.09
N ALA A 203 0.99 6.21 3.52
CA ALA A 203 -0.22 6.53 2.77
C ALA A 203 0.10 7.21 1.43
N ASP A 204 1.08 8.13 1.40
CA ASP A 204 1.52 8.78 0.16
C ASP A 204 2.25 7.78 -0.76
N LEU A 205 3.02 6.85 -0.19
CA LEU A 205 3.65 5.76 -0.96
C LEU A 205 2.60 4.83 -1.59
N ILE A 206 1.53 4.49 -0.87
CA ILE A 206 0.41 3.72 -1.42
C ILE A 206 -0.22 4.49 -2.58
N ALA A 207 -0.52 5.78 -2.41
CA ALA A 207 -1.08 6.61 -3.45
C ALA A 207 -0.16 6.70 -4.69
N TYR A 208 1.15 6.82 -4.45
CA TYR A 208 2.17 6.81 -5.51
C TYR A 208 2.15 5.49 -6.28
N ARG A 209 2.22 4.35 -5.60
CA ARG A 209 2.20 3.03 -6.24
C ARG A 209 0.91 2.78 -7.03
N LEU A 210 -0.25 3.12 -6.43
CA LEU A 210 -1.54 3.01 -7.11
C LEU A 210 -1.61 3.86 -8.39
N ARG A 211 -0.87 4.96 -8.45
CA ARG A 211 -0.84 5.85 -9.62
C ARG A 211 0.08 5.35 -10.74
N TYR A 212 1.24 4.77 -10.39
CA TYR A 212 2.30 4.47 -11.36
C TYR A 212 2.45 2.98 -11.68
N ASP A 213 2.01 2.08 -10.78
CA ASP A 213 2.03 0.65 -11.03
C ASP A 213 0.85 0.23 -11.93
N HIS A 214 1.10 -0.62 -12.91
CA HIS A 214 0.04 -1.29 -13.68
C HIS A 214 -0.41 -2.54 -12.91
N LEU A 215 -1.43 -2.38 -12.06
CA LEU A 215 -1.87 -3.43 -11.16
C LEU A 215 -2.96 -4.31 -11.75
N VAL A 216 -3.71 -3.83 -12.74
CA VAL A 216 -4.88 -4.51 -13.27
C VAL A 216 -4.58 -5.23 -14.59
N LYS A 217 -5.17 -6.43 -14.74
CA LYS A 217 -5.07 -7.25 -15.94
C LYS A 217 -6.43 -7.87 -16.26
N VAL A 218 -6.86 -7.78 -17.50
CA VAL A 218 -8.06 -8.49 -17.98
C VAL A 218 -7.76 -9.99 -18.03
N VAL A 219 -8.62 -10.80 -17.41
CA VAL A 219 -8.50 -12.27 -17.37
C VAL A 219 -9.63 -12.98 -18.08
N ALA A 220 -10.78 -12.32 -18.26
CA ALA A 220 -11.90 -12.86 -19.03
C ALA A 220 -12.76 -11.72 -19.61
N GLU A 221 -13.36 -12.00 -20.75
CA GLU A 221 -14.32 -11.09 -21.40
C GLU A 221 -15.56 -11.87 -21.83
N SER A 222 -16.73 -11.25 -21.74
CA SER A 222 -18.01 -11.84 -22.14
C SER A 222 -19.03 -10.75 -22.47
N LYS A 223 -20.20 -11.16 -22.94
CA LYS A 223 -21.39 -10.30 -23.02
C LYS A 223 -22.46 -10.87 -22.10
N ILE A 224 -23.15 -9.98 -21.42
CA ILE A 224 -24.27 -10.35 -20.57
C ILE A 224 -25.52 -9.58 -21.00
N GLU A 225 -26.67 -10.21 -20.84
CA GLU A 225 -27.96 -9.57 -20.92
C GLU A 225 -28.55 -9.47 -19.52
N SER A 226 -28.84 -8.26 -19.06
CA SER A 226 -29.38 -7.99 -17.74
C SER A 226 -30.78 -7.42 -17.81
N PRO A 227 -31.70 -7.76 -16.89
CA PRO A 227 -33.00 -7.09 -16.79
C PRO A 227 -32.82 -5.59 -16.43
N PHE A 228 -31.66 -5.20 -15.95
CA PHE A 228 -31.29 -3.82 -15.61
C PHE A 228 -30.38 -3.25 -16.71
N GLY A 229 -30.92 -2.35 -17.54
CA GLY A 229 -30.14 -1.68 -18.57
C GLY A 229 -29.82 -2.50 -19.83
N GLY A 230 -30.25 -3.78 -19.96
CA GLY A 230 -30.07 -4.63 -21.13
C GLY A 230 -28.68 -5.20 -21.32
N ALA A 231 -28.16 -5.26 -22.56
CA ALA A 231 -26.86 -5.85 -22.89
C ALA A 231 -25.67 -4.99 -22.41
N PHE A 232 -24.66 -5.66 -21.86
CA PHE A 232 -23.38 -5.08 -21.49
C PHE A 232 -22.24 -5.98 -21.96
N ASP A 233 -21.12 -5.37 -22.37
CA ASP A 233 -19.85 -6.06 -22.44
C ASP A 233 -19.31 -6.19 -21.00
N LEU A 234 -18.84 -7.39 -20.63
CA LEU A 234 -18.31 -7.71 -19.31
C LEU A 234 -16.83 -8.02 -19.40
N LYS A 235 -16.02 -7.35 -18.59
CA LYS A 235 -14.61 -7.67 -18.42
C LYS A 235 -14.34 -8.03 -16.97
N VAL A 236 -13.57 -9.11 -16.76
CA VAL A 236 -13.08 -9.52 -15.46
C VAL A 236 -11.62 -9.12 -15.36
N TYR A 237 -11.31 -8.41 -14.29
CA TYR A 237 -9.96 -7.94 -13.97
C TYR A 237 -9.44 -8.66 -12.73
N CYS A 238 -8.21 -9.11 -12.75
CA CYS A 238 -7.45 -9.42 -11.54
C CYS A 238 -6.39 -8.37 -11.29
N THR A 239 -5.93 -8.26 -10.05
CA THR A 239 -4.78 -7.43 -9.73
C THR A 239 -3.53 -8.30 -9.55
N THR A 240 -2.36 -7.69 -9.79
CA THR A 240 -1.06 -8.36 -9.57
C THR A 240 -0.71 -8.49 -8.08
N VAL A 241 -1.45 -7.81 -7.21
CA VAL A 241 -1.17 -7.73 -5.76
C VAL A 241 -2.19 -8.47 -4.91
N ASP A 242 -3.33 -8.86 -5.48
CA ASP A 242 -4.46 -9.44 -4.76
C ASP A 242 -5.19 -10.42 -5.68
N PRO A 243 -5.52 -11.65 -5.24
CA PRO A 243 -6.22 -12.64 -6.06
C PRO A 243 -7.70 -12.32 -6.31
N ALA A 244 -8.24 -11.23 -5.78
CA ALA A 244 -9.64 -10.87 -6.02
C ALA A 244 -9.86 -10.50 -7.48
N GLU A 245 -10.94 -11.03 -8.06
CA GLU A 245 -11.42 -10.64 -9.36
C GLU A 245 -12.41 -9.47 -9.24
N HIS A 246 -12.23 -8.45 -10.07
CA HIS A 246 -13.12 -7.30 -10.18
C HIS A 246 -13.85 -7.34 -11.52
N VAL A 247 -15.02 -6.72 -11.59
CA VAL A 247 -15.85 -6.76 -12.80
C VAL A 247 -16.10 -5.36 -13.31
N ALA A 248 -15.95 -5.16 -14.62
CA ALA A 248 -16.44 -3.98 -15.32
C ALA A 248 -17.59 -4.37 -16.27
N LEU A 249 -18.72 -3.66 -16.16
CA LEU A 249 -19.84 -3.72 -17.09
C LEU A 249 -19.78 -2.47 -17.95
N ILE A 250 -19.63 -2.65 -19.26
CA ILE A 250 -19.37 -1.58 -20.21
C ILE A 250 -20.54 -1.51 -21.20
N LYS A 251 -21.03 -0.30 -21.43
CA LYS A 251 -22.03 -0.04 -22.47
C LYS A 251 -21.56 1.03 -23.43
N GLY A 252 -21.59 0.74 -24.70
CA GLY A 252 -21.17 1.67 -25.75
C GLY A 252 -19.67 1.94 -25.78
N ASN A 253 -19.26 2.93 -26.59
CA ASN A 253 -17.86 3.32 -26.69
C ASN A 253 -17.49 4.30 -25.56
N VAL A 254 -16.70 3.84 -24.59
CA VAL A 254 -16.27 4.62 -23.42
C VAL A 254 -14.91 5.30 -23.59
N ALA A 255 -14.18 4.99 -24.67
CA ALA A 255 -12.87 5.56 -24.99
C ALA A 255 -12.96 6.78 -25.94
N SER A 256 -14.15 7.34 -26.15
CA SER A 256 -14.39 8.42 -27.14
C SER A 256 -13.83 9.79 -26.77
N GLY A 257 -13.25 9.96 -25.57
CA GLY A 257 -12.75 11.24 -25.08
C GLY A 257 -13.80 12.18 -24.47
N GLU A 258 -15.09 11.87 -24.63
CA GLU A 258 -16.18 12.61 -23.99
C GLU A 258 -16.47 12.08 -22.58
N PRO A 259 -17.06 12.89 -21.68
CA PRO A 259 -17.42 12.44 -20.33
C PRO A 259 -18.33 11.22 -20.35
N VAL A 260 -17.99 10.19 -19.55
CA VAL A 260 -18.67 8.90 -19.47
C VAL A 260 -19.37 8.78 -18.12
N LEU A 261 -20.59 8.24 -18.11
CA LEU A 261 -21.26 7.87 -16.86
C LEU A 261 -20.50 6.72 -16.19
N VAL A 262 -20.09 6.91 -14.95
CA VAL A 262 -19.30 5.92 -14.21
C VAL A 262 -19.89 5.67 -12.83
N ARG A 263 -20.05 4.39 -12.49
CA ARG A 263 -20.27 3.93 -11.13
C ARG A 263 -19.13 3.03 -10.70
N VAL A 264 -18.36 3.42 -9.67
CA VAL A 264 -17.47 2.51 -8.95
C VAL A 264 -18.20 2.06 -7.69
N HIS A 265 -18.35 0.75 -7.52
CA HIS A 265 -19.12 0.15 -6.42
C HIS A 265 -18.27 -0.92 -5.72
N ALA A 266 -17.92 -0.65 -4.45
CA ALA A 266 -17.34 -1.67 -3.58
C ALA A 266 -18.43 -2.66 -3.17
N VAL A 267 -18.28 -3.92 -3.60
CA VAL A 267 -19.29 -4.97 -3.38
C VAL A 267 -19.41 -5.26 -1.88
N ASN A 268 -20.65 -5.25 -1.41
CA ASN A 268 -20.99 -5.66 -0.06
C ASN A 268 -22.05 -6.76 -0.13
N THR A 269 -21.64 -7.99 0.09
CA THR A 269 -22.51 -9.17 -0.04
C THR A 269 -23.80 -9.04 0.77
N ILE A 270 -23.73 -8.47 1.98
CA ILE A 270 -24.91 -8.32 2.84
C ILE A 270 -25.86 -7.25 2.28
N ASP A 271 -25.33 -6.04 2.01
CA ASP A 271 -26.16 -4.93 1.54
C ASP A 271 -26.68 -5.15 0.11
N ASP A 272 -25.86 -5.75 -0.76
CA ASP A 272 -26.18 -5.90 -2.19
C ASP A 272 -27.08 -7.13 -2.45
N LEU A 273 -27.02 -8.20 -1.62
CA LEU A 273 -27.82 -9.41 -1.83
C LEU A 273 -28.96 -9.58 -0.84
N VAL A 274 -28.76 -9.16 0.44
CA VAL A 274 -29.78 -9.38 1.50
C VAL A 274 -30.70 -8.14 1.65
N SER A 275 -30.28 -6.98 1.12
CA SER A 275 -31.07 -5.75 1.13
C SER A 275 -31.51 -5.32 2.53
N THR A 276 -30.55 -4.93 3.37
CA THR A 276 -30.86 -4.39 4.69
C THR A 276 -31.63 -3.07 4.58
N ALA A 277 -32.73 -2.95 5.33
CA ALA A 277 -33.66 -1.83 5.24
C ALA A 277 -32.99 -0.45 5.31
N GLY A 278 -33.23 0.39 4.31
CA GLY A 278 -32.71 1.75 4.21
C GLY A 278 -31.31 1.86 3.59
N HIS A 279 -30.72 0.79 3.08
CA HIS A 279 -29.38 0.76 2.52
C HIS A 279 -29.39 0.38 1.04
N ARG A 280 -28.33 0.62 0.38
CA ARG A 280 -27.74 0.34 -0.95
C ARG A 280 -28.51 -0.58 -1.92
N GLU A 281 -29.69 -1.05 -1.51
CA GLU A 281 -30.56 -1.85 -2.33
C GLU A 281 -30.63 -1.23 -3.73
N THR A 282 -30.30 -2.00 -4.71
CA THR A 282 -30.43 -1.59 -6.10
C THR A 282 -29.51 -0.47 -6.61
N LEU A 283 -28.53 0.05 -5.84
CA LEU A 283 -27.66 1.12 -6.36
C LEU A 283 -26.89 0.69 -7.62
N VAL A 284 -26.48 -0.58 -7.69
CA VAL A 284 -25.84 -1.15 -8.89
C VAL A 284 -26.87 -1.23 -10.01
N HIS A 285 -28.05 -1.78 -9.75
CA HIS A 285 -29.13 -1.92 -10.73
C HIS A 285 -29.62 -0.56 -11.26
N LYS A 286 -29.79 0.42 -10.36
CA LYS A 286 -30.13 1.81 -10.77
C LYS A 286 -29.05 2.41 -11.67
N ALA A 287 -27.76 2.21 -11.34
CA ALA A 287 -26.68 2.70 -12.19
C ALA A 287 -26.68 2.01 -13.56
N MET A 288 -26.93 0.70 -13.60
CA MET A 288 -27.05 -0.05 -14.86
C MET A 288 -28.24 0.46 -15.70
N ASP A 289 -29.41 0.73 -15.08
CA ASP A 289 -30.57 1.28 -15.78
C ASP A 289 -30.30 2.68 -16.33
N ILE A 290 -29.65 3.55 -15.55
CA ILE A 290 -29.30 4.91 -16.02
C ILE A 290 -28.34 4.80 -17.21
N ILE A 291 -27.31 3.97 -17.11
CA ILE A 291 -26.34 3.74 -18.20
C ILE A 291 -27.03 3.09 -19.41
N GLY A 292 -27.96 2.17 -19.13
CA GLY A 292 -28.77 1.52 -20.18
C GLY A 292 -29.56 2.51 -21.01
N ARG A 293 -30.21 3.48 -20.38
CA ARG A 293 -30.99 4.55 -21.05
C ARG A 293 -30.09 5.52 -21.81
N GLU A 294 -28.92 5.86 -21.24
CA GLU A 294 -27.96 6.74 -21.91
C GLU A 294 -27.21 6.05 -23.06
N GLY A 295 -27.17 4.71 -23.08
CA GLY A 295 -26.47 3.92 -24.11
C GLY A 295 -24.97 3.94 -23.99
N ARG A 296 -24.39 4.63 -22.97
CA ARG A 296 -22.94 4.71 -22.75
C ARG A 296 -22.58 4.90 -21.27
N GLY A 297 -21.68 4.03 -20.76
CA GLY A 297 -21.23 4.12 -19.38
C GLY A 297 -20.50 2.89 -18.90
N VAL A 298 -20.00 2.96 -17.69
CA VAL A 298 -19.27 1.87 -17.01
C VAL A 298 -19.75 1.70 -15.57
N VAL A 299 -20.00 0.47 -15.17
CA VAL A 299 -20.13 0.06 -13.77
C VAL A 299 -18.92 -0.80 -13.42
N VAL A 300 -18.12 -0.35 -12.45
CA VAL A 300 -16.99 -1.13 -11.92
C VAL A 300 -17.38 -1.69 -10.55
N LEU A 301 -17.35 -3.01 -10.43
CA LEU A 301 -17.61 -3.74 -9.18
C LEU A 301 -16.27 -4.15 -8.58
N ILE A 302 -15.91 -3.54 -7.45
CA ILE A 302 -14.68 -3.84 -6.70
C ILE A 302 -15.03 -4.85 -5.62
N ARG A 303 -14.44 -6.03 -5.70
CA ARG A 303 -14.60 -7.09 -4.69
C ARG A 303 -13.53 -6.95 -3.62
N GLU A 304 -13.89 -7.23 -2.39
CA GLU A 304 -12.96 -7.33 -1.28
C GLU A 304 -12.36 -8.72 -1.24
N SER A 305 -11.04 -8.82 -1.10
CA SER A 305 -10.28 -10.07 -1.15
C SER A 305 -10.09 -10.73 0.21
N ARG A 306 -10.29 -9.99 1.31
CA ARG A 306 -10.09 -10.53 2.65
C ARG A 306 -11.03 -11.71 2.92
N PRO A 307 -10.51 -12.85 3.42
CA PRO A 307 -11.36 -14.01 3.76
C PRO A 307 -12.41 -13.72 4.83
N ASP A 308 -12.13 -12.74 5.71
CA ASP A 308 -12.98 -12.31 6.83
C ASP A 308 -13.81 -11.06 6.54
N ALA A 309 -13.89 -10.62 5.28
CA ALA A 309 -14.52 -9.37 4.87
C ALA A 309 -15.95 -9.20 5.40
N ILE A 310 -16.74 -10.26 5.43
CA ILE A 310 -18.12 -10.23 5.90
C ILE A 310 -18.17 -10.09 7.42
N SER A 311 -17.42 -10.93 8.15
CA SER A 311 -17.43 -10.93 9.63
C SER A 311 -16.81 -9.64 10.18
N ALA A 312 -15.73 -9.16 9.59
CA ALA A 312 -15.09 -7.90 9.98
C ALA A 312 -16.07 -6.71 9.85
N ARG A 313 -16.85 -6.64 8.77
CA ARG A 313 -17.85 -5.57 8.59
C ARG A 313 -18.99 -5.61 9.60
N LEU A 314 -19.37 -6.78 10.09
CA LEU A 314 -20.40 -6.92 11.11
C LEU A 314 -19.93 -6.50 12.51
N THR A 315 -18.64 -6.64 12.78
CA THR A 315 -18.02 -6.30 14.07
C THR A 315 -17.49 -4.87 14.12
N GLU A 316 -17.10 -4.31 13.00
CA GLU A 316 -16.66 -2.92 12.86
C GLU A 316 -17.87 -1.99 12.72
N GLN A 317 -18.24 -1.30 13.79
CA GLN A 317 -19.26 -0.25 13.72
C GLN A 317 -18.76 0.90 12.83
N GLY A 318 -19.12 0.85 11.55
CA GLY A 318 -19.22 2.05 10.71
C GLY A 318 -17.99 2.54 9.99
N GLY A 319 -17.29 1.72 9.26
CA GLY A 319 -16.38 2.18 8.22
C GLY A 319 -15.06 1.42 8.16
N GLY A 320 -14.81 0.75 7.04
CA GLY A 320 -13.51 0.13 6.75
C GLY A 320 -12.36 1.15 6.89
N PRO A 321 -11.16 0.70 7.23
CA PRO A 321 -10.01 1.57 7.42
C PRO A 321 -9.76 2.41 6.16
N GLY A 322 -9.32 3.65 6.35
CA GLY A 322 -9.13 4.63 5.26
C GLY A 322 -8.21 4.12 4.14
N GLN A 323 -7.29 3.23 4.48
CA GLN A 323 -6.39 2.55 3.55
C GLN A 323 -7.11 1.61 2.58
N GLN A 324 -8.05 0.77 3.06
CA GLN A 324 -8.81 -0.14 2.21
C GLN A 324 -9.58 0.63 1.14
N ARG A 325 -10.20 1.75 1.51
CA ARG A 325 -10.89 2.63 0.55
C ARG A 325 -9.94 3.24 -0.48
N LEU A 326 -8.72 3.61 -0.06
CA LEU A 326 -7.72 4.14 -0.98
C LEU A 326 -7.35 3.12 -2.05
N ILE A 327 -7.14 1.86 -1.65
CA ILE A 327 -6.83 0.76 -2.57
C ILE A 327 -8.02 0.49 -3.52
N GLU A 328 -9.24 0.41 -3.00
CA GLU A 328 -10.45 0.22 -3.82
C GLU A 328 -10.61 1.31 -4.88
N TYR A 329 -10.39 2.59 -4.51
CA TYR A 329 -10.42 3.70 -5.46
C TYR A 329 -9.30 3.63 -6.48
N GLY A 330 -8.10 3.23 -6.07
CA GLY A 330 -6.96 3.08 -6.98
C GLY A 330 -7.16 1.99 -8.01
N ILE A 331 -7.65 0.82 -7.61
CA ILE A 331 -7.99 -0.28 -8.51
C ILE A 331 -9.11 0.17 -9.49
N GLY A 332 -10.16 0.80 -8.96
CA GLY A 332 -11.24 1.33 -9.79
C GLY A 332 -10.74 2.35 -10.82
N ALA A 333 -9.84 3.24 -10.43
CA ALA A 333 -9.23 4.21 -11.33
C ALA A 333 -8.41 3.53 -12.45
N GLN A 334 -7.62 2.52 -12.11
CA GLN A 334 -6.81 1.79 -13.10
C GLN A 334 -7.69 1.00 -14.10
N ILE A 335 -8.77 0.37 -13.63
CA ILE A 335 -9.73 -0.29 -14.52
C ILE A 335 -10.35 0.73 -15.49
N LEU A 336 -10.75 1.91 -15.01
CA LEU A 336 -11.29 2.95 -15.87
C LEU A 336 -10.28 3.47 -16.91
N LEU A 337 -9.02 3.60 -16.52
CA LEU A 337 -7.93 4.00 -17.42
C LEU A 337 -7.66 2.94 -18.49
N ASP A 338 -7.66 1.65 -18.11
CA ASP A 338 -7.50 0.53 -19.04
C ASP A 338 -8.65 0.49 -20.08
N LEU A 339 -9.86 0.84 -19.64
CA LEU A 339 -11.03 1.00 -20.53
C LEU A 339 -10.97 2.25 -21.43
N GLY A 340 -9.96 3.11 -21.26
CA GLY A 340 -9.81 4.35 -22.05
C GLY A 340 -10.61 5.53 -21.53
N VAL A 341 -11.26 5.44 -20.37
CA VAL A 341 -11.99 6.57 -19.75
C VAL A 341 -10.97 7.62 -19.31
N ARG A 342 -11.26 8.90 -19.57
CA ARG A 342 -10.44 10.05 -19.14
C ARG A 342 -11.29 11.08 -18.39
N GLU A 343 -12.47 11.39 -18.88
CA GLU A 343 -13.43 12.28 -18.24
C GLU A 343 -14.69 11.50 -17.85
N MET A 344 -15.24 11.77 -16.67
CA MET A 344 -16.39 11.03 -16.18
C MET A 344 -17.39 11.90 -15.43
N VAL A 345 -18.65 11.47 -15.48
CA VAL A 345 -19.74 11.91 -14.59
C VAL A 345 -20.00 10.78 -13.60
N LEU A 346 -19.76 11.01 -12.32
CA LEU A 346 -19.94 9.99 -11.28
C LEU A 346 -21.41 9.80 -10.93
N LEU A 347 -21.88 8.55 -10.98
CA LEU A 347 -23.19 8.13 -10.45
C LEU A 347 -23.07 7.88 -8.94
N SER A 348 -23.55 8.82 -8.13
CA SER A 348 -23.42 8.75 -6.66
C SER A 348 -24.47 9.59 -5.95
N ASN A 349 -25.05 9.05 -4.88
CA ASN A 349 -25.94 9.80 -3.95
C ASN A 349 -25.13 10.59 -2.90
N SER A 350 -23.79 10.54 -2.92
CA SER A 350 -22.90 11.25 -2.00
C SER A 350 -21.99 12.23 -2.75
N PRO A 351 -22.51 13.29 -3.38
CA PRO A 351 -21.75 14.16 -4.26
C PRO A 351 -20.65 15.00 -3.55
N ARG A 352 -20.74 15.13 -2.22
CA ARG A 352 -19.81 15.99 -1.44
C ARG A 352 -18.49 15.32 -1.04
N ARG A 353 -18.31 14.03 -1.30
CA ARG A 353 -17.00 13.40 -1.08
C ARG A 353 -16.13 13.67 -2.31
N LYS A 354 -15.26 14.70 -2.23
CA LYS A 354 -14.11 14.76 -3.13
C LYS A 354 -13.40 13.42 -3.01
N ILE A 355 -13.40 12.62 -4.08
CA ILE A 355 -12.54 11.46 -4.19
C ILE A 355 -11.14 12.05 -4.41
N VAL A 356 -10.46 12.30 -3.31
CA VAL A 356 -9.12 12.87 -3.31
C VAL A 356 -8.22 11.87 -4.04
N GLY A 357 -7.60 12.31 -5.13
CA GLY A 357 -6.59 11.53 -5.84
C GLY A 357 -6.95 11.03 -7.23
N LEU A 358 -8.22 11.03 -7.69
CA LEU A 358 -8.55 10.61 -9.06
C LEU A 358 -7.84 11.46 -10.13
N GLU A 359 -7.73 12.77 -9.90
CA GLU A 359 -6.97 13.68 -10.77
C GLU A 359 -5.49 13.25 -10.89
N GLY A 360 -4.94 12.67 -9.80
CA GLY A 360 -3.60 12.10 -9.76
C GLY A 360 -3.39 10.93 -10.72
N TYR A 361 -4.46 10.20 -11.09
CA TYR A 361 -4.41 9.12 -12.08
C TYR A 361 -4.63 9.61 -13.51
N GLY A 362 -4.87 10.88 -13.75
CA GLY A 362 -5.23 11.41 -15.07
C GLY A 362 -6.71 11.23 -15.41
N LEU A 363 -7.54 10.93 -14.40
CA LEU A 363 -8.99 10.89 -14.51
C LEU A 363 -9.60 12.21 -14.05
N LYS A 364 -10.53 12.77 -14.82
CA LYS A 364 -11.21 14.02 -14.47
C LYS A 364 -12.69 13.77 -14.23
N VAL A 365 -13.16 14.14 -13.04
CA VAL A 365 -14.59 14.14 -12.71
C VAL A 365 -15.18 15.47 -13.17
N THR A 366 -16.01 15.44 -14.22
CA THR A 366 -16.64 16.63 -14.81
C THR A 366 -18.00 16.92 -14.21
N GLY A 367 -18.60 15.94 -13.50
CA GLY A 367 -19.90 16.11 -12.88
C GLY A 367 -20.29 14.95 -11.97
N HIS A 368 -21.42 15.14 -11.27
CA HIS A 368 -22.06 14.13 -10.44
C HIS A 368 -23.53 14.03 -10.83
N ARG A 369 -24.06 12.80 -10.83
CA ARG A 369 -25.50 12.52 -11.05
C ARG A 369 -26.00 11.56 -9.99
N GLY A 370 -27.15 11.87 -9.38
CA GLY A 370 -27.82 11.00 -8.41
C GLY A 370 -28.31 9.69 -9.04
N LEU A 371 -28.54 8.70 -8.18
CA LEU A 371 -29.09 7.38 -8.54
C LEU A 371 -30.61 7.28 -8.25
N GLU A 372 -31.28 8.42 -8.16
CA GLU A 372 -32.74 8.50 -7.93
C GLU A 372 -33.52 8.24 -9.22
#